data_501b7f1dfd7b761fa7f97219d4f207f2
#
_entry.id   501b7f1dfd7b761fa7f97219d4f207f2
#
_cell.length_a   1.000
_cell.length_b   1.000
_cell.length_c   1.000
_cell.angle_alpha   90.00
_cell.angle_beta   90.00
_cell.angle_gamma   90.00
#
_symmetry.space_group_name_H-M   'P 1'
#
loop_
_entity.id
_entity.type
_entity.pdbx_description
1 polymer ?
#
loop_
_entity_poly.entity_id
_entity_poly.type
_entity_poly.pdbx_seq_one_letter_code
_entity_poly.pdbx_strand_id
1 'polypeptide(L)'
;MNENVDWSDEIFSILLEQRIKQVAYVPDAGHKKLIERVNEDNYFRDVPLTSEEEGVALLSGAWLGDERGVLLMQSSGVGNIINMLSISVECRFPLFMIITMRGEWGEFNPWQVPMGKATQSTLEAMGVKVIRVDVPDKVAETVAAGIKLTFDSGRMVAVLIGQRVIGSKDWNR
;
A
#
# COMPACT_ATOMS: atom_id res chain seq x y z
N MET A 1 7.50 29.61 -5.89
CA MET A 1 6.28 28.78 -5.90
C MET A 1 6.77 27.34 -5.82
N ASN A 2 6.67 26.71 -4.66
CA ASN A 2 6.99 25.27 -4.57
C ASN A 2 5.91 24.55 -5.39
N GLU A 3 6.28 23.97 -6.52
CA GLU A 3 5.44 22.97 -7.16
C GLU A 3 5.21 21.92 -6.09
N ASN A 4 3.94 21.71 -5.75
CA ASN A 4 3.55 20.70 -4.79
C ASN A 4 3.87 19.36 -5.43
N VAL A 5 4.99 18.77 -5.09
CA VAL A 5 5.42 17.48 -5.61
C VAL A 5 4.33 16.47 -5.27
N ASP A 6 3.73 15.89 -6.31
CA ASP A 6 2.68 14.90 -6.12
C ASP A 6 3.32 13.54 -5.86
N TRP A 7 3.28 13.13 -4.62
CA TRP A 7 3.86 11.85 -4.18
C TRP A 7 3.32 10.63 -4.95
N SER A 8 2.11 10.72 -5.54
CA SER A 8 1.55 9.63 -6.36
C SER A 8 2.32 9.46 -7.67
N ASP A 9 2.76 10.57 -8.29
CA ASP A 9 3.56 10.55 -9.51
C ASP A 9 4.97 10.03 -9.25
N GLU A 10 5.53 10.38 -8.09
CA GLU A 10 6.83 9.85 -7.68
C GLU A 10 6.76 8.33 -7.39
N ILE A 11 5.72 7.86 -6.67
CA ILE A 11 5.51 6.42 -6.47
C ILE A 11 5.39 5.70 -7.80
N PHE A 12 4.60 6.22 -8.74
CA PHE A 12 4.46 5.61 -10.07
C PHE A 12 5.82 5.41 -10.75
N SER A 13 6.68 6.43 -10.75
CA SER A 13 8.02 6.36 -11.32
C SER A 13 8.89 5.31 -10.62
N ILE A 14 8.82 5.24 -9.27
CA ILE A 14 9.54 4.24 -8.48
C ILE A 14 9.06 2.81 -8.79
N LEU A 15 7.75 2.61 -8.95
CA LEU A 15 7.23 1.28 -9.31
C LEU A 15 7.80 0.79 -10.65
N LEU A 16 7.93 1.68 -11.64
CA LEU A 16 8.57 1.36 -12.92
C LEU A 16 10.06 1.03 -12.75
N GLU A 17 10.81 1.90 -12.07
CA GLU A 17 12.26 1.73 -11.84
C GLU A 17 12.58 0.45 -11.08
N GLN A 18 11.76 0.11 -10.09
CA GLN A 18 11.92 -1.09 -9.25
C GLN A 18 11.31 -2.37 -9.86
N ARG A 19 10.83 -2.27 -11.11
CA ARG A 19 10.26 -3.38 -11.86
C ARG A 19 9.06 -4.05 -11.17
N ILE A 20 8.23 -3.25 -10.51
CA ILE A 20 6.95 -3.73 -10.01
C ILE A 20 6.04 -3.93 -11.22
N LYS A 21 5.62 -5.16 -11.45
CA LYS A 21 4.82 -5.53 -12.62
C LYS A 21 3.34 -5.63 -12.28
N GLN A 22 3.01 -6.18 -11.14
CA GLN A 22 1.63 -6.38 -10.72
C GLN A 22 1.20 -5.37 -9.66
N VAL A 23 0.08 -4.71 -9.89
CA VAL A 23 -0.53 -3.76 -8.94
C VAL A 23 -1.92 -4.27 -8.60
N ALA A 24 -2.06 -4.87 -7.43
CA ALA A 24 -3.34 -5.34 -6.91
C ALA A 24 -3.92 -4.27 -5.99
N TYR A 25 -5.21 -3.97 -6.09
CA TYR A 25 -5.81 -2.94 -5.27
C TYR A 25 -7.32 -3.12 -5.06
N VAL A 26 -7.80 -2.69 -3.91
CA VAL A 26 -9.21 -2.33 -3.74
C VAL A 26 -9.32 -0.82 -3.99
N PRO A 27 -10.26 -0.36 -4.85
CA PRO A 27 -10.39 1.06 -5.16
C PRO A 27 -10.52 1.93 -3.91
N ASP A 28 -9.58 2.85 -3.73
CA ASP A 28 -9.51 3.75 -2.59
C ASP A 28 -9.22 5.20 -3.03
N ALA A 29 -9.86 6.15 -2.38
CA ALA A 29 -9.67 7.56 -2.69
C ALA A 29 -8.26 8.07 -2.39
N GLY A 30 -7.55 7.48 -1.41
CA GLY A 30 -6.18 7.85 -1.08
C GLY A 30 -5.19 7.46 -2.17
N HIS A 31 -5.44 6.36 -2.87
CA HIS A 31 -4.63 5.88 -3.99
C HIS A 31 -5.17 6.28 -5.37
N LYS A 32 -6.28 7.03 -5.45
CA LYS A 32 -7.00 7.28 -6.70
C LYS A 32 -6.07 7.66 -7.85
N LYS A 33 -5.23 8.69 -7.67
CA LYS A 33 -4.34 9.18 -8.71
C LYS A 33 -3.29 8.15 -9.15
N LEU A 34 -2.72 7.41 -8.20
CA LEU A 34 -1.76 6.35 -8.49
C LEU A 34 -2.43 5.22 -9.30
N ILE A 35 -3.64 4.80 -8.89
CA ILE A 35 -4.42 3.77 -9.58
C ILE A 35 -4.76 4.21 -11.00
N GLU A 36 -5.22 5.44 -11.21
CA GLU A 36 -5.53 6.00 -12.52
C GLU A 36 -4.30 5.95 -13.44
N ARG A 37 -3.13 6.37 -12.94
CA ARG A 37 -1.88 6.32 -13.72
C ARG A 37 -1.43 4.90 -14.07
N VAL A 38 -1.56 3.97 -13.13
CA VAL A 38 -1.23 2.56 -13.36
C VAL A 38 -2.15 1.94 -14.41
N ASN A 39 -3.44 2.26 -14.38
CA ASN A 39 -4.42 1.73 -15.35
C ASN A 39 -4.20 2.27 -16.77
N GLU A 40 -3.59 3.43 -16.93
CA GLU A 40 -3.28 4.05 -18.23
C GLU A 40 -1.98 3.53 -18.85
N ASP A 41 -1.14 2.82 -18.09
CA ASP A 41 0.18 2.36 -18.53
C ASP A 41 0.21 0.84 -18.77
N ASN A 42 0.42 0.43 -20.02
CA ASN A 42 0.50 -0.96 -20.44
C ASN A 42 1.67 -1.76 -19.82
N TYR A 43 2.58 -1.11 -19.12
CA TYR A 43 3.63 -1.80 -18.38
C TYR A 43 3.07 -2.63 -17.23
N PHE A 44 2.08 -2.09 -16.51
CA PHE A 44 1.51 -2.75 -15.35
C PHE A 44 0.43 -3.77 -15.73
N ARG A 45 0.29 -4.77 -14.88
CA ARG A 45 -0.92 -5.58 -14.76
C ARG A 45 -1.68 -5.12 -13.54
N ASP A 46 -2.61 -4.23 -13.75
CA ASP A 46 -3.49 -3.72 -12.73
C ASP A 46 -4.65 -4.70 -12.49
N VAL A 47 -4.88 -5.04 -11.23
CA VAL A 47 -5.91 -6.01 -10.84
C VAL A 47 -6.78 -5.39 -9.74
N PRO A 48 -7.98 -4.92 -10.10
CA PRO A 48 -8.96 -4.54 -9.10
C PRO A 48 -9.49 -5.77 -8.37
N LEU A 49 -9.47 -5.72 -7.04
CA LEU A 49 -9.85 -6.81 -6.17
C LEU A 49 -11.26 -6.61 -5.61
N THR A 50 -11.93 -7.72 -5.28
CA THR A 50 -13.18 -7.70 -4.51
C THR A 50 -12.91 -7.46 -3.03
N SER A 51 -11.82 -8.05 -2.52
CA SER A 51 -11.35 -7.91 -1.14
C SER A 51 -9.83 -7.99 -1.08
N GLU A 52 -9.21 -7.36 -0.10
CA GLU A 52 -7.76 -7.22 0.00
C GLU A 52 -7.01 -8.55 0.17
N GLU A 53 -7.63 -9.55 0.77
CA GLU A 53 -7.03 -10.88 0.90
C GLU A 53 -6.72 -11.57 -0.44
N GLU A 54 -7.52 -11.30 -1.48
CA GLU A 54 -7.24 -11.80 -2.83
C GLU A 54 -5.88 -11.30 -3.34
N GLY A 55 -5.53 -10.06 -2.98
CA GLY A 55 -4.24 -9.45 -3.34
C GLY A 55 -3.05 -10.17 -2.73
N VAL A 56 -3.14 -10.65 -1.50
CA VAL A 56 -2.07 -11.43 -0.87
C VAL A 56 -1.83 -12.73 -1.64
N ALA A 57 -2.91 -13.44 -2.01
CA ALA A 57 -2.81 -14.69 -2.78
C ALA A 57 -2.28 -14.43 -4.20
N LEU A 58 -2.79 -13.41 -4.88
CA LEU A 58 -2.36 -13.02 -6.23
C LEU A 58 -0.87 -12.67 -6.27
N LEU A 59 -0.40 -11.87 -5.33
CA LEU A 59 1.01 -11.45 -5.30
C LEU A 59 1.95 -12.58 -4.86
N SER A 60 1.47 -13.53 -4.07
CA SER A 60 2.19 -14.77 -3.80
C SER A 60 2.37 -15.60 -5.08
N GLY A 61 1.33 -15.68 -5.92
CA GLY A 61 1.41 -16.30 -7.24
C GLY A 61 2.34 -15.55 -8.20
N ALA A 62 2.30 -14.23 -8.20
CA ALA A 62 3.21 -13.39 -9.00
C ALA A 62 4.68 -13.66 -8.63
N TRP A 63 4.98 -13.73 -7.33
CA TRP A 63 6.33 -14.06 -6.84
C TRP A 63 6.80 -15.44 -7.31
N LEU A 64 5.92 -16.45 -7.29
CA LEU A 64 6.24 -17.77 -7.84
C LEU A 64 6.49 -17.76 -9.35
N GLY A 65 5.91 -16.80 -10.05
CA GLY A 65 6.12 -16.52 -11.47
C GLY A 65 7.30 -15.58 -11.76
N ASP A 66 8.15 -15.28 -10.78
CA ASP A 66 9.28 -14.35 -10.89
C ASP A 66 8.87 -12.91 -11.23
N GLU A 67 7.67 -12.50 -10.81
CA GLU A 67 7.19 -11.13 -10.95
C GLU A 67 7.05 -10.44 -9.59
N ARG A 68 7.44 -9.17 -9.53
CA ARG A 68 7.25 -8.31 -8.36
C ARG A 68 5.90 -7.61 -8.43
N GLY A 69 5.25 -7.47 -7.28
CA GLY A 69 3.99 -6.74 -7.21
C GLY A 69 3.83 -5.93 -5.93
N VAL A 70 2.79 -5.08 -5.92
CA VAL A 70 2.41 -4.24 -4.78
C VAL A 70 0.91 -4.37 -4.52
N LEU A 71 0.53 -4.40 -3.24
CA LEU A 71 -0.85 -4.33 -2.80
C LEU A 71 -1.15 -2.92 -2.29
N LEU A 72 -2.08 -2.23 -2.95
CA LEU A 72 -2.57 -0.92 -2.54
C LEU A 72 -3.89 -1.10 -1.79
N MET A 73 -4.00 -0.53 -0.59
CA MET A 73 -5.21 -0.61 0.20
C MET A 73 -5.35 0.57 1.17
N GLN A 74 -6.53 0.72 1.71
CA GLN A 74 -6.80 1.60 2.82
C GLN A 74 -6.57 0.88 4.15
N SER A 75 -6.33 1.58 5.24
CA SER A 75 -6.15 0.99 6.58
C SER A 75 -7.31 0.07 7.03
N SER A 76 -8.55 0.33 6.58
CA SER A 76 -9.67 -0.57 6.83
C SER A 76 -9.51 -1.95 6.19
N GLY A 77 -8.86 -2.02 5.03
CA GLY A 77 -8.59 -3.26 4.32
C GLY A 77 -7.59 -4.18 5.03
N VAL A 78 -6.75 -3.62 5.90
CA VAL A 78 -5.79 -4.42 6.68
C VAL A 78 -6.48 -5.51 7.50
N GLY A 79 -7.67 -5.23 8.03
CA GLY A 79 -8.45 -6.24 8.76
C GLY A 79 -8.78 -7.48 7.92
N ASN A 80 -8.94 -7.34 6.62
CA ASN A 80 -9.31 -8.43 5.71
C ASN A 80 -8.12 -9.35 5.38
N ILE A 81 -6.88 -8.85 5.46
CA ILE A 81 -5.70 -9.63 5.06
C ILE A 81 -5.05 -10.43 6.18
N ILE A 82 -5.42 -10.23 7.45
CA ILE A 82 -4.64 -10.71 8.60
C ILE A 82 -4.40 -12.21 8.54
N ASN A 83 -5.44 -13.00 8.34
CA ASN A 83 -5.27 -14.45 8.21
C ASN A 83 -4.45 -14.83 6.96
N MET A 84 -4.64 -14.14 5.85
CA MET A 84 -3.95 -14.44 4.58
C MET A 84 -2.46 -14.13 4.63
N LEU A 85 -2.00 -13.23 5.49
CA LEU A 85 -0.55 -12.99 5.71
C LEU A 85 0.19 -14.26 6.12
N SER A 86 -0.51 -15.25 6.67
CA SER A 86 0.07 -16.55 7.02
C SER A 86 0.70 -17.26 5.81
N ILE A 87 0.20 -17.04 4.59
CA ILE A 87 0.82 -17.57 3.36
C ILE A 87 2.25 -17.02 3.22
N SER A 88 2.41 -15.70 3.35
CA SER A 88 3.72 -15.06 3.24
C SER A 88 4.65 -15.48 4.39
N VAL A 89 4.13 -15.68 5.60
CA VAL A 89 4.91 -16.16 6.74
C VAL A 89 5.43 -17.58 6.51
N GLU A 90 4.53 -18.53 6.24
CA GLU A 90 4.86 -19.95 6.15
C GLU A 90 5.66 -20.28 4.89
N CYS A 91 5.30 -19.67 3.76
CA CYS A 91 5.99 -19.90 2.48
C CYS A 91 7.22 -18.97 2.28
N ARG A 92 7.44 -18.01 3.18
CA ARG A 92 8.51 -16.99 3.10
C ARG A 92 8.44 -16.17 1.81
N PHE A 93 7.24 -15.83 1.38
CA PHE A 93 7.05 -14.97 0.23
C PHE A 93 7.16 -13.50 0.63
N PRO A 94 7.95 -12.69 -0.10
CA PRO A 94 7.95 -11.25 0.10
C PRO A 94 6.58 -10.67 -0.27
N LEU A 95 6.14 -9.67 0.49
CA LEU A 95 4.90 -8.95 0.20
C LEU A 95 5.12 -7.47 0.46
N PHE A 96 4.94 -6.66 -0.58
CA PHE A 96 5.01 -5.21 -0.46
C PHE A 96 3.61 -4.60 -0.46
N MET A 97 3.34 -3.73 0.50
CA MET A 97 2.06 -3.07 0.70
C MET A 97 2.25 -1.57 0.86
N ILE A 98 1.38 -0.78 0.21
CA ILE A 98 1.25 0.66 0.45
C ILE A 98 -0.16 0.90 0.99
N ILE A 99 -0.24 1.48 2.19
CA ILE A 99 -1.48 1.60 2.94
C ILE A 99 -1.75 3.07 3.23
N THR A 100 -2.86 3.60 2.72
CA THR A 100 -3.35 4.93 3.04
C THR A 100 -4.11 4.90 4.36
N MET A 101 -3.65 5.71 5.34
CA MET A 101 -4.22 5.68 6.67
C MET A 101 -5.50 6.51 6.76
N ARG A 102 -6.49 5.97 7.47
CA ARG A 102 -7.74 6.61 7.86
C ARG A 102 -7.94 6.47 9.37
N GLY A 103 -8.84 7.27 9.93
CA GLY A 103 -9.20 7.19 11.34
C GLY A 103 -8.19 7.82 12.30
N GLU A 104 -7.28 8.66 11.82
CA GLU A 104 -6.21 9.26 12.60
C GLU A 104 -6.35 10.78 12.77
N TRP A 105 -6.65 11.50 11.70
CA TRP A 105 -6.66 12.94 11.69
C TRP A 105 -7.77 13.50 10.78
N GLY A 106 -8.60 14.38 11.33
CA GLY A 106 -9.70 14.97 10.57
C GLY A 106 -10.70 13.96 10.00
N GLU A 107 -10.79 12.78 10.63
CA GLU A 107 -11.66 11.71 10.16
C GLU A 107 -13.12 11.99 10.53
N PHE A 108 -13.95 12.15 9.52
CA PHE A 108 -15.38 12.37 9.72
C PHE A 108 -16.16 11.05 9.89
N ASN A 109 -15.62 9.92 9.42
CA ASN A 109 -16.26 8.63 9.53
C ASN A 109 -15.75 7.86 10.75
N PRO A 110 -16.51 7.79 11.86
CA PRO A 110 -16.05 7.13 13.08
C PRO A 110 -15.79 5.63 12.88
N TRP A 111 -16.36 5.02 11.86
CA TRP A 111 -16.13 3.62 11.52
C TRP A 111 -14.66 3.32 11.19
N GLN A 112 -13.92 4.30 10.69
CA GLN A 112 -12.51 4.15 10.33
C GLN A 112 -11.56 4.19 11.55
N VAL A 113 -12.01 4.76 12.67
CA VAL A 113 -11.14 5.03 13.82
C VAL A 113 -10.58 3.77 14.49
N PRO A 114 -11.37 2.70 14.73
CA PRO A 114 -10.84 1.49 15.36
C PRO A 114 -9.71 0.85 14.56
N MET A 115 -9.92 0.67 13.24
CA MET A 115 -8.91 0.07 12.37
C MET A 115 -7.71 1.00 12.16
N GLY A 116 -7.92 2.33 12.05
CA GLY A 116 -6.82 3.29 12.00
C GLY A 116 -5.85 3.15 13.17
N LYS A 117 -6.37 2.95 14.37
CA LYS A 117 -5.55 2.71 15.58
C LYS A 117 -4.88 1.33 15.60
N ALA A 118 -5.54 0.30 15.07
CA ALA A 118 -5.08 -1.08 15.15
C ALA A 118 -4.11 -1.48 14.03
N THR A 119 -4.13 -0.77 12.90
CA THR A 119 -3.43 -1.14 11.67
C THR A 119 -1.96 -1.52 11.91
N GLN A 120 -1.18 -0.64 12.50
CA GLN A 120 0.26 -0.89 12.69
C GLN A 120 0.52 -2.08 13.60
N SER A 121 -0.09 -2.09 14.79
CA SER A 121 0.13 -3.16 15.77
C SER A 121 -0.31 -4.54 15.26
N THR A 122 -1.38 -4.58 14.48
CA THR A 122 -1.88 -5.84 13.91
C THR A 122 -0.93 -6.37 12.82
N LEU A 123 -0.44 -5.50 11.94
CA LEU A 123 0.56 -5.89 10.94
C LEU A 123 1.87 -6.37 11.58
N GLU A 124 2.36 -5.65 12.60
CA GLU A 124 3.57 -6.02 13.33
C GLU A 124 3.41 -7.37 14.05
N ALA A 125 2.24 -7.66 14.63
CA ALA A 125 1.93 -8.95 15.24
C ALA A 125 2.01 -10.12 14.24
N MET A 126 1.76 -9.88 12.95
CA MET A 126 1.90 -10.85 11.87
C MET A 126 3.32 -10.85 11.24
N GLY A 127 4.29 -10.17 11.87
CA GLY A 127 5.68 -10.15 11.39
C GLY A 127 5.93 -9.21 10.21
N VAL A 128 5.00 -8.34 9.86
CA VAL A 128 5.19 -7.32 8.84
C VAL A 128 6.10 -6.21 9.36
N LYS A 129 7.13 -5.85 8.60
CA LYS A 129 7.92 -4.64 8.88
C LYS A 129 7.12 -3.41 8.45
N VAL A 130 6.71 -2.62 9.41
CA VAL A 130 5.97 -1.38 9.16
C VAL A 130 6.93 -0.20 9.09
N ILE A 131 6.75 0.65 8.08
CA ILE A 131 7.44 1.93 7.90
C ILE A 131 6.37 2.98 7.73
N ARG A 132 6.32 3.96 8.64
CA ARG A 132 5.34 5.02 8.60
C ARG A 132 5.93 6.30 8.00
N VAL A 133 5.15 7.02 7.21
CA VAL A 133 5.49 8.33 6.67
C VAL A 133 4.32 9.31 6.83
N ASP A 134 4.63 10.46 7.46
CA ASP A 134 3.65 11.52 7.76
C ASP A 134 4.00 12.86 7.07
N VAL A 135 5.02 12.86 6.19
CA VAL A 135 5.51 14.03 5.46
C VAL A 135 5.46 13.73 3.96
N PRO A 136 4.76 14.55 3.14
CA PRO A 136 4.63 14.30 1.71
C PRO A 136 5.95 14.09 0.97
N ASP A 137 6.93 14.98 1.21
CA ASP A 137 8.24 14.93 0.54
C ASP A 137 9.09 13.69 0.90
N LYS A 138 8.63 12.87 1.86
CA LYS A 138 9.30 11.65 2.30
C LYS A 138 8.61 10.36 1.82
N VAL A 139 7.48 10.49 1.15
CA VAL A 139 6.71 9.30 0.71
C VAL A 139 7.51 8.50 -0.30
N ALA A 140 8.04 9.15 -1.33
CA ALA A 140 8.75 8.49 -2.41
C ALA A 140 9.98 7.71 -1.92
N GLU A 141 10.86 8.35 -1.14
CA GLU A 141 12.05 7.68 -0.60
C GLU A 141 11.69 6.52 0.32
N THR A 142 10.59 6.66 1.10
CA THR A 142 10.11 5.61 2.01
C THR A 142 9.57 4.41 1.23
N VAL A 143 8.84 4.65 0.16
CA VAL A 143 8.33 3.59 -0.74
C VAL A 143 9.50 2.87 -1.41
N ALA A 144 10.48 3.59 -1.95
CA ALA A 144 11.66 2.99 -2.55
C ALA A 144 12.44 2.09 -1.57
N ALA A 145 12.63 2.57 -0.34
CA ALA A 145 13.28 1.81 0.72
C ALA A 145 12.46 0.55 1.10
N GLY A 146 11.13 0.69 1.17
CA GLY A 146 10.21 -0.42 1.45
C GLY A 146 10.28 -1.52 0.38
N ILE A 147 10.27 -1.16 -0.90
CA ILE A 147 10.40 -2.10 -2.03
C ILE A 147 11.72 -2.85 -1.93
N LYS A 148 12.82 -2.13 -1.73
CA LYS A 148 14.14 -2.74 -1.59
C LYS A 148 14.20 -3.71 -0.42
N LEU A 149 13.70 -3.32 0.74
CA LEU A 149 13.65 -4.19 1.91
C LEU A 149 12.79 -5.44 1.65
N THR A 150 11.69 -5.30 0.91
CA THR A 150 10.81 -6.43 0.58
C THR A 150 11.54 -7.45 -0.29
N PHE A 151 12.04 -7.04 -1.43
CA PHE A 151 12.49 -7.98 -2.46
C PHE A 151 13.95 -8.39 -2.31
N ASP A 152 14.82 -7.52 -1.75
CA ASP A 152 16.22 -7.87 -1.53
C ASP A 152 16.43 -8.69 -0.24
N SER A 153 15.51 -8.57 0.75
CA SER A 153 15.61 -9.26 2.03
C SER A 153 14.52 -10.32 2.27
N GLY A 154 13.61 -10.54 1.30
CA GLY A 154 12.53 -11.52 1.40
C GLY A 154 11.57 -11.24 2.56
N ARG A 155 11.11 -9.98 2.73
CA ARG A 155 10.30 -9.56 3.87
C ARG A 155 8.89 -9.17 3.45
N MET A 156 7.96 -9.27 4.38
CA MET A 156 6.69 -8.53 4.31
C MET A 156 6.94 -7.11 4.81
N VAL A 157 6.63 -6.11 3.99
CA VAL A 157 6.81 -4.69 4.34
C VAL A 157 5.54 -3.92 4.00
N ALA A 158 5.11 -3.07 4.92
CA ALA A 158 4.02 -2.13 4.73
C ALA A 158 4.52 -0.69 4.92
N VAL A 159 4.29 0.16 3.92
CA VAL A 159 4.45 1.61 4.06
C VAL A 159 3.10 2.21 4.41
N LEU A 160 2.98 2.81 5.59
CA LEU A 160 1.78 3.51 6.04
C LEU A 160 1.91 4.99 5.70
N ILE A 161 1.09 5.47 4.76
CA ILE A 161 0.99 6.89 4.42
C ILE A 161 -0.03 7.53 5.36
N GLY A 162 0.43 8.36 6.29
CA GLY A 162 -0.39 8.97 7.32
C GLY A 162 -1.51 9.85 6.76
N GLN A 163 -2.64 9.94 7.45
CA GLN A 163 -3.81 10.68 6.98
C GLN A 163 -3.53 12.19 6.77
N ARG A 164 -2.54 12.77 7.44
CA ARG A 164 -2.14 14.17 7.21
C ARG A 164 -1.53 14.38 5.81
N VAL A 165 -0.91 13.36 5.23
CA VAL A 165 -0.36 13.40 3.87
C VAL A 165 -1.48 13.35 2.83
N ILE A 166 -2.48 12.49 3.08
CA ILE A 166 -3.60 12.26 2.17
C ILE A 166 -4.62 13.40 2.23
N GLY A 167 -4.77 14.02 3.39
CA GLY A 167 -5.76 15.03 3.69
C GLY A 167 -7.08 14.46 4.24
N SER A 168 -7.91 15.35 4.79
CA SER A 168 -9.26 15.02 5.22
C SER A 168 -10.25 15.16 4.07
N LYS A 169 -11.20 14.23 3.96
CA LYS A 169 -12.35 14.40 3.04
C LYS A 169 -13.31 15.45 3.60
N ASP A 170 -13.72 16.37 2.73
CA ASP A 170 -14.83 17.27 2.99
C ASP A 170 -16.03 16.82 2.14
N TRP A 171 -17.14 16.47 2.79
CA TRP A 171 -18.35 16.03 2.10
C TRP A 171 -19.15 17.17 1.46
N ASN A 172 -18.76 18.42 1.73
CA ASN A 172 -19.44 19.62 1.23
C ASN A 172 -18.78 20.20 -0.04
N ARG A 173 -17.91 19.45 -0.69
CA ARG A 173 -17.29 19.81 -1.97
C ARG A 173 -17.49 18.75 -3.02
#